data_7be4a548034884b1a6e2af874c274bc7
#
_entry.id   7be4a548034884b1a6e2af874c274bc7
#
_cell.length_a   1.000
_cell.length_b   1.000
_cell.length_c   1.000
_cell.angle_alpha   90.00
_cell.angle_beta   90.00
_cell.angle_gamma   90.00
#
_symmetry.space_group_name_H-M   'P 1'
#
loop_
_entity.id
_entity.type
_entity.pdbx_description
1 polymer ?
#
loop_
_entity_poly.entity_id
_entity_poly.type
_entity_poly.pdbx_seq_one_letter_code
_entity_poly.pdbx_strand_id
1 'polypeptide(L)'
;MAEKAEATVVFGVLNETSEHESRVALTPDIVTRLRKSGVTCLIESGAGVASHYVDEDYTKAGAQVVSADDVIARADALGFVDRPSNELLARVKQGTWIIGMLGSFTDADYVAAIEKAGLVGVAMEKLPRQLSSAQSMDEMTSQNSVMGYKAAIVAANAYGSFLPMMTTAAGTIRPAKVLILGAGIAGLQAIGTAKRLGAVVTAYDVRPASKGEVESLGAKFLDLGLDFSKG
;
A
#
# COMPACT_ATOMS: atom_id res chain seq x y z
N MET A 1 -28.01 -5.12 37.00
CA MET A 1 -27.25 -5.94 36.03
C MET A 1 -26.00 -5.16 35.70
N ALA A 2 -24.84 -5.65 36.12
CA ALA A 2 -23.57 -4.96 35.78
C ALA A 2 -23.35 -5.14 34.28
N GLU A 3 -23.32 -4.02 33.55
CA GLU A 3 -22.91 -3.91 32.17
C GLU A 3 -21.48 -4.43 32.08
N LYS A 4 -21.30 -5.57 31.43
CA LYS A 4 -19.96 -6.13 31.15
C LYS A 4 -19.29 -5.10 30.24
N ALA A 5 -18.36 -4.32 30.76
CA ALA A 5 -17.53 -3.46 29.95
C ALA A 5 -16.88 -4.36 28.88
N GLU A 6 -17.32 -4.27 27.62
CA GLU A 6 -16.66 -4.95 26.51
C GLU A 6 -15.22 -4.43 26.49
N ALA A 7 -14.27 -5.35 26.54
CA ALA A 7 -12.86 -5.01 26.49
C ALA A 7 -12.61 -4.28 25.16
N THR A 8 -12.38 -2.98 25.23
CA THR A 8 -12.12 -2.14 24.06
C THR A 8 -10.72 -2.46 23.56
N VAL A 9 -10.61 -2.96 22.33
CA VAL A 9 -9.32 -3.22 21.67
C VAL A 9 -8.58 -1.88 21.48
N VAL A 10 -7.33 -1.85 21.85
CA VAL A 10 -6.45 -0.69 21.68
C VAL A 10 -5.54 -0.93 20.46
N PHE A 11 -5.73 -0.15 19.40
CA PHE A 11 -4.92 -0.18 18.19
C PHE A 11 -3.91 0.96 18.19
N GLY A 12 -2.64 0.64 18.09
CA GLY A 12 -1.54 1.58 18.09
C GLY A 12 -0.90 1.77 16.72
N VAL A 13 -0.46 2.99 16.44
CA VAL A 13 0.34 3.35 15.27
C VAL A 13 1.55 4.14 15.73
N LEU A 14 2.72 3.70 15.31
CA LEU A 14 4.00 4.35 15.51
C LEU A 14 4.42 5.11 14.26
N ASN A 15 5.37 6.01 14.40
CA ASN A 15 6.02 6.64 13.29
C ASN A 15 6.86 5.61 12.52
N GLU A 16 6.73 5.58 11.20
CA GLU A 16 7.57 4.75 10.35
C GLU A 16 9.01 5.27 10.38
N THR A 17 9.97 4.36 10.52
CA THR A 17 11.38 4.74 10.72
C THR A 17 12.25 4.52 9.49
N SER A 18 11.71 3.93 8.43
CA SER A 18 12.41 3.72 7.16
C SER A 18 12.63 5.04 6.45
N GLU A 19 13.86 5.30 5.98
CA GLU A 19 14.29 6.59 5.40
C GLU A 19 13.40 7.09 4.24
N HIS A 20 12.77 6.18 3.52
CA HIS A 20 11.95 6.51 2.35
C HIS A 20 10.46 6.26 2.56
N GLU A 21 10.04 5.85 3.76
CA GLU A 21 8.64 5.63 4.07
C GLU A 21 7.98 6.93 4.54
N SER A 22 7.00 7.40 3.78
CA SER A 22 6.22 8.59 4.10
C SER A 22 4.77 8.27 4.44
N ARG A 23 4.37 7.00 4.30
CA ARG A 23 3.00 6.56 4.61
C ARG A 23 2.82 6.36 6.11
N VAL A 24 1.58 6.30 6.55
CA VAL A 24 1.19 5.98 7.92
C VAL A 24 0.14 4.87 7.91
N ALA A 25 0.20 3.97 8.87
CA ALA A 25 -0.68 2.80 8.91
C ALA A 25 -2.17 3.14 9.05
N LEU A 26 -2.53 4.24 9.72
CA LEU A 26 -3.90 4.73 9.81
C LEU A 26 -3.99 6.21 9.43
N THR A 27 -4.97 6.54 8.58
CA THR A 27 -5.37 7.93 8.34
C THR A 27 -6.45 8.37 9.34
N PRO A 28 -6.67 9.68 9.55
CA PRO A 28 -7.74 10.18 10.42
C PRO A 28 -9.13 9.66 10.08
N ASP A 29 -9.43 9.47 8.79
CA ASP A 29 -10.72 8.89 8.35
C ASP A 29 -10.90 7.45 8.83
N ILE A 30 -9.84 6.65 8.79
CA ILE A 30 -9.88 5.25 9.27
C ILE A 30 -10.01 5.22 10.80
N VAL A 31 -9.32 6.12 11.53
CA VAL A 31 -9.52 6.30 12.97
C VAL A 31 -10.99 6.54 13.30
N THR A 32 -11.66 7.44 12.57
CA THR A 32 -13.09 7.71 12.75
C THR A 32 -13.96 6.46 12.57
N ARG A 33 -13.60 5.59 11.61
CA ARG A 33 -14.33 4.33 11.37
C ARG A 33 -14.09 3.30 12.49
N LEU A 34 -12.83 3.11 12.90
CA LEU A 34 -12.47 2.17 13.96
C LEU A 34 -13.12 2.52 15.30
N ARG A 35 -13.18 3.81 15.63
CA ARG A 35 -13.89 4.28 16.83
C ARG A 35 -15.37 3.91 16.84
N LYS A 36 -16.05 4.00 15.69
CA LYS A 36 -17.47 3.58 15.58
C LYS A 36 -17.65 2.09 15.85
N SER A 37 -16.60 1.29 15.66
CA SER A 37 -16.58 -0.14 16.00
C SER A 37 -16.06 -0.43 17.41
N GLY A 38 -15.89 0.59 18.27
CA GLY A 38 -15.46 0.42 19.66
C GLY A 38 -13.94 0.26 19.84
N VAL A 39 -13.12 0.53 18.81
CA VAL A 39 -11.66 0.46 18.91
C VAL A 39 -11.11 1.79 19.41
N THR A 40 -10.22 1.74 20.39
CA THR A 40 -9.43 2.91 20.82
C THR A 40 -8.17 3.00 19.96
N CYS A 41 -7.92 4.15 19.33
CA CYS A 41 -6.73 4.39 18.51
C CYS A 41 -5.71 5.24 19.28
N LEU A 42 -4.48 4.74 19.39
CA LEU A 42 -3.32 5.46 19.89
C LEU A 42 -2.40 5.79 18.72
N ILE A 43 -2.04 7.04 18.58
CA ILE A 43 -1.15 7.49 17.49
C ILE A 43 0.07 8.13 18.14
N GLU A 44 1.26 7.72 17.75
CA GLU A 44 2.48 8.43 18.15
C GLU A 44 2.46 9.86 17.61
N SER A 45 2.81 10.83 18.46
CA SER A 45 2.91 12.23 18.02
C SER A 45 3.84 12.36 16.83
N GLY A 46 3.36 13.00 15.76
CA GLY A 46 4.09 13.21 14.51
C GLY A 46 4.00 12.06 13.50
N ALA A 47 3.42 10.90 13.82
CA ALA A 47 3.40 9.73 12.94
C ALA A 47 2.78 9.99 11.55
N GLY A 48 1.83 10.92 11.45
CA GLY A 48 1.16 11.27 10.19
C GLY A 48 1.81 12.38 9.38
N VAL A 49 2.82 13.07 9.92
CA VAL A 49 3.35 14.31 9.32
C VAL A 49 3.90 14.09 7.91
N ALA A 50 4.62 13.00 7.67
CA ALA A 50 5.15 12.65 6.35
C ALA A 50 4.03 12.33 5.32
N SER A 51 2.84 11.95 5.81
CA SER A 51 1.61 11.75 5.01
C SER A 51 0.70 12.98 4.98
N HIS A 52 1.18 14.15 5.41
CA HIS A 52 0.43 15.42 5.47
C HIS A 52 -0.74 15.42 6.48
N TYR A 53 -0.71 14.59 7.51
CA TYR A 53 -1.67 14.61 8.62
C TYR A 53 -0.96 15.09 9.89
N VAL A 54 -1.47 16.14 10.50
CA VAL A 54 -0.96 16.66 11.76
C VAL A 54 -1.67 16.03 12.96
N ASP A 55 -1.10 16.13 14.15
CA ASP A 55 -1.65 15.53 15.38
C ASP A 55 -3.09 15.98 15.68
N GLU A 56 -3.43 17.22 15.32
CA GLU A 56 -4.78 17.77 15.47
C GLU A 56 -5.81 17.04 14.63
N ASP A 57 -5.45 16.54 13.46
CA ASP A 57 -6.36 15.79 12.58
C ASP A 57 -6.74 14.46 13.22
N TYR A 58 -5.77 13.77 13.82
CA TYR A 58 -6.00 12.55 14.58
C TYR A 58 -6.82 12.80 15.84
N THR A 59 -6.54 13.86 16.57
CA THR A 59 -7.31 14.24 17.75
C THR A 59 -8.76 14.57 17.41
N LYS A 60 -9.00 15.31 16.33
CA LYS A 60 -10.36 15.59 15.81
C LYS A 60 -11.09 14.32 15.37
N ALA A 61 -10.38 13.36 14.79
CA ALA A 61 -10.91 12.04 14.45
C ALA A 61 -11.20 11.18 15.70
N GLY A 62 -10.64 11.59 16.85
CA GLY A 62 -10.83 11.04 18.18
C GLY A 62 -9.82 9.97 18.57
N ALA A 63 -8.65 9.93 17.95
CA ALA A 63 -7.51 9.20 18.49
C ALA A 63 -6.94 9.91 19.73
N GLN A 64 -6.19 9.16 20.51
CA GLN A 64 -5.29 9.71 21.52
C GLN A 64 -3.89 9.83 20.90
N VAL A 65 -3.38 11.04 20.81
CA VAL A 65 -2.00 11.28 20.37
C VAL A 65 -1.12 11.24 21.62
N VAL A 66 -0.13 10.35 21.61
CA VAL A 66 0.70 10.01 22.80
C VAL A 66 2.16 9.77 22.39
N SER A 67 3.02 9.45 23.37
CA SER A 67 4.41 9.06 23.10
C SER A 67 4.50 7.67 22.49
N ALA A 68 5.62 7.36 21.78
CA ALA A 68 5.91 6.01 21.30
C ALA A 68 5.85 4.96 22.41
N ASP A 69 6.42 5.27 23.58
CA ASP A 69 6.44 4.37 24.72
C ASP A 69 5.03 4.07 25.25
N ASP A 70 4.14 5.06 25.26
CA ASP A 70 2.73 4.86 25.63
C ASP A 70 1.99 3.99 24.62
N VAL A 71 2.24 4.18 23.31
CA VAL A 71 1.67 3.32 22.27
C VAL A 71 2.11 1.87 22.49
N ILE A 72 3.43 1.63 22.63
CA ILE A 72 4.00 0.28 22.81
C ILE A 72 3.46 -0.39 24.07
N ALA A 73 3.34 0.35 25.16
CA ALA A 73 2.90 -0.20 26.45
C ALA A 73 1.40 -0.56 26.47
N ARG A 74 0.58 0.18 25.74
CA ARG A 74 -0.89 0.10 25.87
C ARG A 74 -1.58 -0.62 24.72
N ALA A 75 -0.98 -0.70 23.53
CA ALA A 75 -1.61 -1.29 22.36
C ALA A 75 -1.79 -2.81 22.51
N ASP A 76 -2.93 -3.33 22.06
CA ASP A 76 -3.22 -4.75 21.87
C ASP A 76 -2.86 -5.20 20.45
N ALA A 77 -2.90 -4.26 19.50
CA ALA A 77 -2.46 -4.44 18.13
C ALA A 77 -1.69 -3.20 17.66
N LEU A 78 -0.62 -3.41 16.91
CA LEU A 78 0.19 -2.38 16.26
C LEU A 78 0.11 -2.53 14.76
N GLY A 79 -0.23 -1.44 14.06
CA GLY A 79 -0.26 -1.38 12.60
C GLY A 79 0.99 -0.72 12.04
N PHE A 80 1.55 -1.29 10.97
CA PHE A 80 2.74 -0.82 10.29
C PHE A 80 2.53 -0.82 8.77
N VAL A 81 3.18 0.10 8.09
CA VAL A 81 3.32 0.08 6.63
C VAL A 81 4.54 -0.75 6.26
N ASP A 82 5.70 -0.39 6.81
CA ASP A 82 6.91 -1.19 6.70
C ASP A 82 7.09 -2.04 7.97
N ARG A 83 7.83 -3.14 7.89
CA ARG A 83 8.01 -4.03 9.02
C ARG A 83 8.81 -3.36 10.14
N PRO A 84 8.39 -3.47 11.40
CA PRO A 84 9.13 -2.92 12.52
C PRO A 84 10.50 -3.62 12.72
N SER A 85 11.45 -2.90 13.31
CA SER A 85 12.76 -3.46 13.61
C SER A 85 12.71 -4.53 14.71
N ASN A 86 13.72 -5.41 14.76
CA ASN A 86 13.84 -6.42 15.82
C ASN A 86 13.96 -5.78 17.22
N GLU A 87 14.58 -4.59 17.32
CA GLU A 87 14.69 -3.83 18.57
C GLU A 87 13.30 -3.38 19.04
N LEU A 88 12.43 -2.96 18.11
CA LEU A 88 11.06 -2.59 18.45
C LEU A 88 10.26 -3.82 18.88
N LEU A 89 10.36 -4.94 18.15
CA LEU A 89 9.67 -6.18 18.54
C LEU A 89 10.00 -6.62 19.97
N ALA A 90 11.26 -6.46 20.40
CA ALA A 90 11.71 -6.83 21.73
C ALA A 90 11.12 -5.93 22.86
N ARG A 91 10.59 -4.74 22.52
CA ARG A 91 9.98 -3.80 23.47
C ARG A 91 8.47 -3.97 23.60
N VAL A 92 7.84 -4.64 22.64
CA VAL A 92 6.39 -4.83 22.60
C VAL A 92 5.99 -5.92 23.60
N LYS A 93 4.87 -5.73 24.30
CA LYS A 93 4.36 -6.74 25.25
C LYS A 93 3.95 -8.04 24.52
N GLN A 94 4.20 -9.17 25.17
CA GLN A 94 3.79 -10.49 24.62
C GLN A 94 2.27 -10.54 24.36
N GLY A 95 1.89 -11.24 23.29
CA GLY A 95 0.50 -11.38 22.86
C GLY A 95 0.00 -10.20 21.99
N THR A 96 0.77 -9.12 21.83
CA THR A 96 0.39 -8.01 20.93
C THR A 96 0.41 -8.47 19.48
N TRP A 97 -0.56 -8.03 18.72
CA TRP A 97 -0.66 -8.29 17.28
C TRP A 97 0.16 -7.27 16.50
N ILE A 98 0.98 -7.75 15.58
CA ILE A 98 1.78 -6.94 14.64
C ILE A 98 1.17 -7.12 13.26
N ILE A 99 0.60 -6.06 12.70
CA ILE A 99 -0.18 -6.09 11.46
C ILE A 99 0.52 -5.23 10.41
N GLY A 100 0.83 -5.79 9.25
CA GLY A 100 1.47 -5.07 8.16
C GLY A 100 2.15 -5.99 7.15
N MET A 101 2.99 -5.42 6.30
CA MET A 101 3.83 -6.16 5.36
C MET A 101 5.07 -6.69 6.09
N LEU A 102 5.04 -7.95 6.50
CA LEU A 102 6.07 -8.52 7.40
C LEU A 102 7.21 -9.24 6.67
N GLY A 103 7.18 -9.31 5.33
CA GLY A 103 8.19 -10.04 4.55
C GLY A 103 8.16 -11.56 4.75
N SER A 104 7.04 -12.10 5.17
CA SER A 104 6.88 -13.49 5.62
C SER A 104 7.17 -14.56 4.57
N PHE A 105 7.23 -14.20 3.28
CA PHE A 105 7.63 -15.11 2.20
C PHE A 105 9.14 -15.15 1.95
N THR A 106 9.88 -14.12 2.39
CA THR A 106 11.27 -13.90 2.01
C THR A 106 12.24 -13.90 3.19
N ASP A 107 11.73 -13.76 4.43
CA ASP A 107 12.56 -13.60 5.63
C ASP A 107 12.04 -14.48 6.78
N ALA A 108 12.50 -15.72 6.80
CA ALA A 108 12.14 -16.68 7.85
C ALA A 108 12.72 -16.29 9.22
N ASP A 109 13.86 -15.60 9.25
CA ASP A 109 14.50 -15.17 10.50
C ASP A 109 13.68 -14.09 11.18
N TYR A 110 13.07 -13.20 10.40
CA TYR A 110 12.17 -12.19 10.94
C TYR A 110 10.87 -12.80 11.49
N VAL A 111 10.31 -13.80 10.81
CA VAL A 111 9.14 -14.55 11.32
C VAL A 111 9.49 -15.22 12.65
N ALA A 112 10.67 -15.85 12.74
CA ALA A 112 11.14 -16.46 13.99
C ALA A 112 11.38 -15.41 15.10
N ALA A 113 11.78 -14.19 14.77
CA ALA A 113 11.93 -13.10 15.74
C ALA A 113 10.57 -12.68 16.34
N ILE A 114 9.52 -12.57 15.54
CA ILE A 114 8.14 -12.31 15.99
C ILE A 114 7.69 -13.42 16.96
N GLU A 115 7.90 -14.68 16.58
CA GLU A 115 7.53 -15.83 17.39
C GLU A 115 8.31 -15.86 18.71
N LYS A 116 9.62 -15.64 18.66
CA LYS A 116 10.49 -15.57 19.85
C LYS A 116 10.10 -14.45 20.81
N ALA A 117 9.63 -13.31 20.29
CA ALA A 117 9.13 -12.20 21.08
C ALA A 117 7.75 -12.50 21.69
N GLY A 118 7.12 -13.64 21.36
CA GLY A 118 5.77 -14.00 21.83
C GLY A 118 4.66 -13.13 21.24
N LEU A 119 4.87 -12.58 20.04
CA LEU A 119 3.94 -11.70 19.33
C LEU A 119 3.10 -12.48 18.33
N VAL A 120 1.98 -11.90 17.89
CA VAL A 120 1.10 -12.47 16.85
C VAL A 120 1.29 -11.70 15.56
N GLY A 121 1.96 -12.29 14.57
CA GLY A 121 2.16 -11.66 13.26
C GLY A 121 0.94 -11.84 12.34
N VAL A 122 0.42 -10.75 11.81
CA VAL A 122 -0.60 -10.72 10.75
C VAL A 122 0.04 -10.15 9.50
N ALA A 123 0.58 -11.04 8.67
CA ALA A 123 1.24 -10.69 7.42
C ALA A 123 0.21 -10.41 6.32
N MET A 124 0.04 -9.15 5.95
CA MET A 124 -0.95 -8.72 4.96
C MET A 124 -0.67 -9.31 3.58
N GLU A 125 0.59 -9.58 3.23
CA GLU A 125 0.97 -10.24 2.00
C GLU A 125 0.52 -11.72 1.90
N LYS A 126 0.15 -12.35 3.02
CA LYS A 126 -0.38 -13.74 3.05
C LYS A 126 -1.90 -13.84 2.92
N LEU A 127 -2.59 -12.73 2.82
CA LEU A 127 -4.05 -12.77 2.62
C LEU A 127 -4.39 -13.51 1.32
N PRO A 128 -5.35 -14.45 1.34
CA PRO A 128 -5.74 -15.22 0.17
C PRO A 128 -6.60 -14.37 -0.78
N ARG A 129 -5.94 -13.55 -1.61
CA ARG A 129 -6.53 -12.54 -2.50
C ARG A 129 -7.59 -13.07 -3.48
N GLN A 130 -7.64 -14.39 -3.71
CA GLN A 130 -8.66 -15.05 -4.54
C GLN A 130 -10.02 -15.11 -3.85
N LEU A 131 -10.06 -15.00 -2.52
CA LEU A 131 -11.30 -15.02 -1.76
C LEU A 131 -11.94 -13.64 -1.75
N SER A 132 -13.21 -13.56 -2.12
CA SER A 132 -13.97 -12.30 -2.14
C SER A 132 -13.97 -11.58 -0.79
N SER A 133 -13.97 -12.32 0.32
CA SER A 133 -13.91 -11.76 1.67
C SER A 133 -12.56 -11.10 2.01
N ALA A 134 -11.47 -11.52 1.35
CA ALA A 134 -10.13 -10.96 1.55
C ALA A 134 -9.82 -9.76 0.64
N GLN A 135 -10.57 -9.58 -0.45
CA GLN A 135 -10.28 -8.52 -1.42
C GLN A 135 -10.33 -7.11 -0.84
N SER A 136 -11.21 -6.86 0.14
CA SER A 136 -11.29 -5.56 0.82
C SER A 136 -10.09 -5.29 1.74
N MET A 137 -9.30 -6.30 2.07
CA MET A 137 -8.10 -6.25 2.91
C MET A 137 -6.81 -6.40 2.09
N ASP A 138 -6.91 -6.47 0.75
CA ASP A 138 -5.77 -6.68 -0.16
C ASP A 138 -4.95 -5.38 -0.31
N GLU A 139 -4.04 -5.19 0.63
CA GLU A 139 -3.10 -4.08 0.65
C GLU A 139 -2.17 -4.11 -0.56
N MET A 140 -1.66 -5.30 -0.94
CA MET A 140 -0.75 -5.43 -2.07
C MET A 140 -1.36 -4.95 -3.39
N THR A 141 -2.62 -5.29 -3.65
CA THR A 141 -3.34 -4.81 -4.84
C THR A 141 -3.50 -3.30 -4.80
N SER A 142 -3.89 -2.75 -3.66
CA SER A 142 -4.05 -1.30 -3.47
C SER A 142 -2.74 -0.55 -3.70
N GLN A 143 -1.64 -1.01 -3.09
CA GLN A 143 -0.33 -0.37 -3.22
C GLN A 143 0.25 -0.55 -4.64
N ASN A 144 0.06 -1.70 -5.29
CA ASN A 144 0.47 -1.91 -6.67
C ASN A 144 -0.28 -0.96 -7.64
N SER A 145 -1.55 -0.66 -7.39
CA SER A 145 -2.28 0.35 -8.16
C SER A 145 -1.65 1.73 -8.01
N VAL A 146 -1.33 2.16 -6.78
CA VAL A 146 -0.66 3.44 -6.52
C VAL A 146 0.72 3.47 -7.21
N MET A 147 1.48 2.38 -7.12
CA MET A 147 2.78 2.26 -7.78
C MET A 147 2.67 2.42 -9.31
N GLY A 148 1.71 1.76 -9.94
CA GLY A 148 1.48 1.87 -11.39
C GLY A 148 1.09 3.28 -11.82
N TYR A 149 0.23 3.95 -11.04
CA TYR A 149 -0.10 5.36 -11.25
C TYR A 149 1.14 6.25 -11.17
N LYS A 150 1.90 6.12 -10.07
CA LYS A 150 3.09 6.94 -9.84
C LYS A 150 4.17 6.69 -10.87
N ALA A 151 4.39 5.44 -11.30
CA ALA A 151 5.36 5.09 -12.32
C ALA A 151 5.08 5.81 -13.64
N ALA A 152 3.82 5.88 -14.07
CA ALA A 152 3.44 6.61 -15.28
C ALA A 152 3.69 8.14 -15.14
N ILE A 153 3.43 8.72 -13.97
CA ILE A 153 3.69 10.15 -13.71
C ILE A 153 5.19 10.45 -13.68
N VAL A 154 5.99 9.61 -13.04
CA VAL A 154 7.46 9.75 -12.99
C VAL A 154 8.04 9.65 -14.40
N ALA A 155 7.59 8.67 -15.20
CA ALA A 155 8.01 8.52 -16.59
C ALA A 155 7.61 9.75 -17.43
N ALA A 156 6.42 10.29 -17.23
CA ALA A 156 5.95 11.50 -17.90
C ALA A 156 6.81 12.72 -17.54
N ASN A 157 7.18 12.86 -16.28
CA ASN A 157 8.04 13.95 -15.80
C ASN A 157 9.47 13.85 -16.34
N ALA A 158 9.99 12.62 -16.47
CA ALA A 158 11.34 12.37 -16.99
C ALA A 158 11.41 12.46 -18.53
N TYR A 159 10.28 12.36 -19.22
CA TYR A 159 10.23 12.41 -20.68
C TYR A 159 10.34 13.87 -21.16
N GLY A 160 11.35 14.15 -21.96
CA GLY A 160 11.67 15.51 -22.44
C GLY A 160 10.72 16.07 -23.52
N SER A 161 9.50 15.51 -23.68
CA SER A 161 8.51 15.98 -24.65
C SER A 161 7.09 15.80 -24.09
N PHE A 162 6.06 15.89 -24.94
CA PHE A 162 4.65 15.78 -24.53
C PHE A 162 4.14 14.34 -24.67
N LEU A 163 3.32 13.89 -23.70
CA LEU A 163 2.63 12.61 -23.85
C LEU A 163 1.47 12.68 -24.84
N PRO A 164 0.59 13.73 -24.80
CA PRO A 164 -0.47 13.87 -25.79
C PRO A 164 0.05 14.44 -27.11
N MET A 165 -0.78 14.34 -28.12
CA MET A 165 -0.61 15.13 -29.34
C MET A 165 -0.82 16.62 -28.99
N MET A 166 0.11 17.46 -29.41
CA MET A 166 0.04 18.91 -29.22
C MET A 166 0.06 19.60 -30.59
N THR A 167 -0.91 20.46 -30.86
CA THR A 167 -1.01 21.22 -32.10
C THR A 167 -1.05 22.71 -31.79
N THR A 168 -0.16 23.45 -32.48
CA THR A 168 -0.11 24.92 -32.45
C THR A 168 -0.08 25.44 -33.86
N ALA A 169 -0.10 26.78 -34.03
CA ALA A 169 0.09 27.41 -35.34
C ALA A 169 1.48 27.09 -35.95
N ALA A 170 2.46 26.72 -35.12
CA ALA A 170 3.82 26.35 -35.58
C ALA A 170 3.93 24.87 -36.02
N GLY A 171 2.90 24.04 -35.80
CA GLY A 171 2.91 22.65 -36.20
C GLY A 171 2.33 21.69 -35.14
N THR A 172 2.46 20.39 -35.43
CA THR A 172 1.93 19.31 -34.60
C THR A 172 3.05 18.41 -34.09
N ILE A 173 3.07 18.18 -32.76
CA ILE A 173 3.93 17.18 -32.11
C ILE A 173 3.11 15.91 -31.94
N ARG A 174 3.65 14.77 -32.37
CA ARG A 174 3.00 13.47 -32.25
C ARG A 174 2.99 13.01 -30.79
N PRO A 175 1.97 12.21 -30.38
CA PRO A 175 1.93 11.68 -29.02
C PRO A 175 3.10 10.74 -28.73
N ALA A 176 3.53 10.69 -27.49
CA ALA A 176 4.54 9.75 -27.03
C ALA A 176 4.08 8.30 -27.23
N LYS A 177 5.02 7.42 -27.57
CA LYS A 177 4.82 5.97 -27.59
C LYS A 177 5.38 5.41 -26.28
N VAL A 178 4.52 4.77 -25.50
CA VAL A 178 4.88 4.18 -24.20
C VAL A 178 4.77 2.67 -24.30
N LEU A 179 5.84 1.97 -23.93
CA LEU A 179 5.86 0.53 -23.76
C LEU A 179 5.80 0.18 -22.28
N ILE A 180 4.85 -0.67 -21.91
CA ILE A 180 4.71 -1.17 -20.53
C ILE A 180 5.02 -2.66 -20.52
N LEU A 181 5.98 -3.05 -19.69
CA LEU A 181 6.40 -4.43 -19.51
C LEU A 181 5.79 -4.98 -18.21
N GLY A 182 4.90 -5.97 -18.35
CA GLY A 182 4.07 -6.52 -17.30
C GLY A 182 2.69 -5.86 -17.26
N ALA A 183 1.63 -6.66 -17.43
CA ALA A 183 0.23 -6.24 -17.36
C ALA A 183 -0.48 -6.83 -16.13
N GLY A 184 0.21 -6.85 -14.99
CA GLY A 184 -0.41 -7.05 -13.68
C GLY A 184 -1.08 -5.76 -13.19
N ILE A 185 -1.49 -5.71 -11.94
CA ILE A 185 -2.23 -4.58 -11.36
C ILE A 185 -1.50 -3.24 -11.59
N ALA A 186 -0.20 -3.18 -11.27
CA ALA A 186 0.62 -1.99 -11.51
C ALA A 186 0.69 -1.63 -13.00
N GLY A 187 0.93 -2.61 -13.87
CA GLY A 187 1.01 -2.39 -15.31
C GLY A 187 -0.32 -1.90 -15.90
N LEU A 188 -1.43 -2.52 -15.54
CA LEU A 188 -2.77 -2.09 -16.00
C LEU A 188 -3.10 -0.67 -15.51
N GLN A 189 -2.74 -0.33 -14.29
CA GLN A 189 -2.92 1.04 -13.79
C GLN A 189 -2.01 2.04 -14.52
N ALA A 190 -0.76 1.66 -14.81
CA ALA A 190 0.16 2.50 -15.60
C ALA A 190 -0.36 2.70 -17.03
N ILE A 191 -0.89 1.65 -17.67
CA ILE A 191 -1.54 1.73 -18.99
C ILE A 191 -2.68 2.76 -18.94
N GLY A 192 -3.61 2.62 -18.00
CA GLY A 192 -4.75 3.53 -17.84
C GLY A 192 -4.30 4.98 -17.63
N THR A 193 -3.26 5.20 -16.82
CA THR A 193 -2.72 6.53 -16.53
C THR A 193 -2.06 7.13 -17.75
N ALA A 194 -1.15 6.41 -18.43
CA ALA A 194 -0.46 6.90 -19.62
C ALA A 194 -1.44 7.19 -20.77
N LYS A 195 -2.48 6.37 -20.92
CA LYS A 195 -3.57 6.61 -21.88
C LYS A 195 -4.33 7.90 -21.57
N ARG A 196 -4.69 8.14 -20.31
CA ARG A 196 -5.36 9.38 -19.89
C ARG A 196 -4.49 10.63 -20.12
N LEU A 197 -3.16 10.48 -20.02
CA LEU A 197 -2.21 11.54 -20.36
C LEU A 197 -2.03 11.71 -21.88
N GLY A 198 -2.70 10.91 -22.71
CA GLY A 198 -2.73 11.05 -24.16
C GLY A 198 -1.65 10.28 -24.92
N ALA A 199 -0.89 9.42 -24.27
CA ALA A 199 0.11 8.57 -24.91
C ALA A 199 -0.51 7.46 -25.78
N VAL A 200 0.24 7.00 -26.79
CA VAL A 200 -0.03 5.75 -27.50
C VAL A 200 0.67 4.62 -26.75
N VAL A 201 -0.13 3.76 -26.11
CA VAL A 201 0.40 2.72 -25.22
C VAL A 201 0.38 1.36 -25.89
N THR A 202 1.51 0.67 -25.77
CA THR A 202 1.67 -0.75 -26.08
C THR A 202 2.11 -1.47 -24.81
N ALA A 203 1.58 -2.65 -24.53
CA ALA A 203 1.97 -3.43 -23.34
C ALA A 203 2.31 -4.87 -23.74
N TYR A 204 3.19 -5.47 -22.96
CA TYR A 204 3.59 -6.87 -23.05
C TYR A 204 3.41 -7.55 -21.70
N ASP A 205 2.94 -8.78 -21.71
CA ASP A 205 2.94 -9.68 -20.54
C ASP A 205 3.25 -11.11 -21.02
N VAL A 206 3.93 -11.86 -20.18
CA VAL A 206 4.24 -13.29 -20.45
C VAL A 206 2.99 -14.17 -20.42
N ARG A 207 1.90 -13.71 -19.80
CA ARG A 207 0.63 -14.41 -19.69
C ARG A 207 -0.29 -13.99 -20.85
N PRO A 208 -0.63 -14.88 -21.77
CA PRO A 208 -1.54 -14.56 -22.90
C PRO A 208 -2.92 -14.05 -22.42
N ALA A 209 -3.38 -14.51 -21.26
CA ALA A 209 -4.66 -14.10 -20.68
C ALA A 209 -4.75 -12.57 -20.41
N SER A 210 -3.62 -11.88 -20.19
CA SER A 210 -3.58 -10.43 -19.95
C SER A 210 -3.91 -9.60 -21.19
N LYS A 211 -3.95 -10.21 -22.40
CA LYS A 211 -4.26 -9.49 -23.64
C LYS A 211 -5.61 -8.77 -23.57
N GLY A 212 -6.66 -9.47 -23.15
CA GLY A 212 -8.00 -8.87 -23.06
C GLY A 212 -8.05 -7.69 -22.08
N GLU A 213 -7.33 -7.78 -20.95
CA GLU A 213 -7.25 -6.69 -19.95
C GLU A 213 -6.55 -5.46 -20.54
N VAL A 214 -5.42 -5.65 -21.25
CA VAL A 214 -4.68 -4.57 -21.91
C VAL A 214 -5.53 -3.89 -22.99
N GLU A 215 -6.18 -4.67 -23.84
CA GLU A 215 -7.01 -4.15 -24.94
C GLU A 215 -8.26 -3.43 -24.40
N SER A 216 -8.84 -3.88 -23.29
CA SER A 216 -9.97 -3.22 -22.65
C SER A 216 -9.65 -1.80 -22.16
N LEU A 217 -8.38 -1.52 -21.85
CA LEU A 217 -7.89 -0.19 -21.52
C LEU A 217 -7.53 0.66 -22.74
N GLY A 218 -7.75 0.13 -23.96
CA GLY A 218 -7.46 0.81 -25.21
C GLY A 218 -5.97 0.88 -25.56
N ALA A 219 -5.15 0.02 -24.97
CA ALA A 219 -3.75 -0.16 -25.33
C ALA A 219 -3.59 -1.32 -26.32
N LYS A 220 -2.46 -1.35 -27.04
CA LYS A 220 -2.11 -2.47 -27.93
C LYS A 220 -1.35 -3.53 -27.13
N PHE A 221 -1.78 -4.80 -27.23
CA PHE A 221 -0.97 -5.90 -26.72
C PHE A 221 0.13 -6.25 -27.73
N LEU A 222 1.38 -6.37 -27.24
CA LEU A 222 2.52 -6.80 -28.04
C LEU A 222 2.62 -8.31 -27.98
N ASP A 223 2.30 -8.98 -29.08
CA ASP A 223 2.47 -10.42 -29.22
C ASP A 223 3.85 -10.69 -29.83
N LEU A 224 4.73 -11.33 -29.10
CA LEU A 224 6.07 -11.69 -29.58
C LEU A 224 6.13 -13.12 -30.15
N GLY A 225 5.02 -13.85 -30.13
CA GLY A 225 4.98 -15.26 -30.57
C GLY A 225 5.80 -16.19 -29.67
N LEU A 226 6.15 -15.74 -28.42
CA LEU A 226 6.92 -16.51 -27.45
C LEU A 226 5.96 -17.23 -26.50
N ASP A 227 6.15 -18.52 -26.35
CA ASP A 227 5.38 -19.35 -25.40
C ASP A 227 6.26 -19.66 -24.17
N PHE A 228 5.99 -18.99 -23.07
CA PHE A 228 6.69 -19.18 -21.79
C PHE A 228 6.04 -20.25 -20.90
N SER A 229 4.98 -20.93 -21.37
CA SER A 229 4.33 -22.00 -20.61
C SER A 229 5.16 -23.29 -20.56
N LYS A 230 6.25 -23.36 -21.34
CA LYS A 230 7.11 -24.52 -21.49
C LYS A 230 8.49 -24.37 -20.88
N GLY A 231 8.68 -23.36 -19.99
CA GLY A 231 9.92 -23.13 -19.27
C GLY A 231 9.86 -23.59 -17.83
#